data_7d4a47bf958b86ab173077a72a1bc485
#
_entry.id   7d4a47bf958b86ab173077a72a1bc485
#
_cell.length_a   1.000
_cell.length_b   1.000
_cell.length_c   1.000
_cell.angle_alpha   90.00
_cell.angle_beta   90.00
_cell.angle_gamma   90.00
#
_symmetry.space_group_name_H-M   'P 1'
#
loop_
_entity.id
_entity.type
_entity.pdbx_description
1 polymer ?
#
loop_
_entity_poly.entity_id
_entity_poly.type
_entity_poly.pdbx_seq_one_letter_code
_entity_poly.pdbx_strand_id
1 'polypeptide(L)'
;MLTVYTTIIGPYDNLLEPPARQPNTQYVCFTDQDIESDTWEIRKVEPKMVYKERILSPRRQSRYYKLHPHRFFEGPTLYVDANIVLRGLPPDCTGHGMKLFSHPRKCNIYKEAILAGPRGDEGDINHCGRQSDAYTLLGMPLEAPLFAGAIIYREPTTQQFMFDEAWWRFYSTGSARDQLHLNFLIWELNYPIRRFDYTIFKSPWHKWPLNHK
;
A
#
# COMPACT_ATOMS: atom_id res chain seq x y z
N MET A 1 -14.35 -15.29 -0.69
CA MET A 1 -13.43 -15.22 -1.86
C MET A 1 -12.41 -14.12 -1.56
N LEU A 2 -11.11 -14.37 -1.75
CA LEU A 2 -10.07 -13.36 -1.60
C LEU A 2 -9.95 -12.53 -2.88
N THR A 3 -9.82 -11.21 -2.76
CA THR A 3 -9.46 -10.35 -3.89
C THR A 3 -8.01 -9.89 -3.76
N VAL A 4 -7.17 -10.31 -4.71
CA VAL A 4 -5.83 -9.74 -4.92
C VAL A 4 -5.97 -8.52 -5.82
N TYR A 5 -5.42 -7.38 -5.42
CA TYR A 5 -5.53 -6.20 -6.26
C TYR A 5 -4.26 -5.37 -6.29
N THR A 6 -4.11 -4.63 -7.38
CA THR A 6 -3.02 -3.69 -7.62
C THR A 6 -3.50 -2.41 -8.28
N THR A 7 -2.64 -1.41 -8.35
CA THR A 7 -2.96 -0.12 -8.97
C THR A 7 -1.78 0.38 -9.81
N ILE A 8 -2.04 0.75 -11.05
CA ILE A 8 -1.05 1.35 -11.97
C ILE A 8 -1.68 2.59 -12.60
N ILE A 9 -1.34 3.76 -12.13
CA ILE A 9 -1.84 5.04 -12.64
C ILE A 9 -0.67 5.87 -13.17
N GLY A 10 -0.78 6.32 -14.41
CA GLY A 10 0.31 6.96 -15.14
C GLY A 10 1.44 5.98 -15.51
N PRO A 11 2.46 6.39 -16.28
CA PRO A 11 3.51 5.54 -16.83
C PRO A 11 4.59 5.20 -15.77
N TYR A 12 4.19 4.56 -14.68
CA TYR A 12 5.06 4.35 -13.52
C TYR A 12 5.57 2.91 -13.38
N ASP A 13 4.70 1.93 -13.56
CA ASP A 13 5.02 0.50 -13.39
C ASP A 13 4.46 -0.34 -14.54
N ASN A 14 4.98 -1.54 -14.69
CA ASN A 14 4.42 -2.57 -15.56
C ASN A 14 3.66 -3.58 -14.70
N LEU A 15 2.51 -4.05 -15.19
CA LEU A 15 1.76 -5.13 -14.55
C LEU A 15 2.53 -6.44 -14.71
N LEU A 16 2.82 -7.10 -13.59
CA LEU A 16 3.45 -8.42 -13.61
C LEU A 16 2.37 -9.50 -13.45
N GLU A 17 2.40 -10.47 -14.36
CA GLU A 17 1.50 -11.60 -14.33
C GLU A 17 1.93 -12.62 -13.27
N PRO A 18 1.02 -13.10 -12.41
CA PRO A 18 1.28 -14.27 -11.60
C PRO A 18 1.36 -15.52 -12.51
N PRO A 19 2.24 -16.49 -12.20
CA PRO A 19 2.42 -17.67 -13.06
C PRO A 19 1.18 -18.56 -13.17
N ALA A 20 0.24 -18.47 -12.23
CA ALA A 20 -1.03 -19.16 -12.27
C ALA A 20 -2.06 -18.46 -11.37
N ARG A 21 -3.33 -18.49 -11.76
CA ARG A 21 -4.45 -18.08 -10.91
C ARG A 21 -4.59 -19.04 -9.74
N GLN A 22 -4.78 -18.49 -8.55
CA GLN A 22 -5.09 -19.31 -7.38
C GLN A 22 -6.59 -19.60 -7.29
N PRO A 23 -7.01 -20.78 -6.82
CA PRO A 23 -8.43 -21.09 -6.63
C PRO A 23 -9.12 -20.10 -5.70
N ASN A 24 -10.41 -19.83 -5.95
CA ASN A 24 -11.23 -18.93 -5.14
C ASN A 24 -10.65 -17.53 -4.94
N THR A 25 -9.90 -17.04 -5.94
CA THR A 25 -9.23 -15.75 -5.89
C THR A 25 -9.58 -14.92 -7.13
N GLN A 26 -9.99 -13.68 -6.90
CA GLN A 26 -10.14 -12.68 -7.94
C GLN A 26 -8.86 -11.83 -8.01
N TYR A 27 -8.42 -11.48 -9.22
CA TYR A 27 -7.29 -10.58 -9.45
C TYR A 27 -7.79 -9.32 -10.14
N VAL A 28 -7.54 -8.13 -9.57
CA VAL A 28 -8.04 -6.85 -10.08
C VAL A 28 -6.89 -5.84 -10.20
N CYS A 29 -6.78 -5.21 -11.35
CA CYS A 29 -5.85 -4.10 -11.59
C CYS A 29 -6.62 -2.82 -11.91
N PHE A 30 -6.50 -1.80 -11.05
CA PHE A 30 -7.01 -0.45 -11.36
C PHE A 30 -5.95 0.31 -12.16
N THR A 31 -6.30 0.78 -13.36
CA THR A 31 -5.35 1.46 -14.24
C THR A 31 -6.03 2.45 -15.20
N ASP A 32 -5.32 3.53 -15.54
CA ASP A 32 -5.67 4.45 -16.62
C ASP A 32 -5.02 4.05 -17.96
N GLN A 33 -4.14 3.03 -17.95
CA GLN A 33 -3.38 2.58 -19.11
C GLN A 33 -4.13 1.48 -19.89
N ASP A 34 -3.86 1.38 -21.20
CA ASP A 34 -4.33 0.29 -22.04
C ASP A 34 -3.44 -0.95 -21.83
N ILE A 35 -3.79 -1.74 -20.83
CA ILE A 35 -3.11 -2.97 -20.44
C ILE A 35 -4.05 -4.13 -20.73
N GLU A 36 -3.53 -5.19 -21.35
CA GLU A 36 -4.18 -6.49 -21.47
C GLU A 36 -3.55 -7.48 -20.50
N SER A 37 -4.34 -8.41 -19.98
CA SER A 37 -3.89 -9.41 -19.03
C SER A 37 -4.75 -10.67 -19.12
N ASP A 38 -4.12 -11.83 -19.05
CA ASP A 38 -4.80 -13.12 -18.99
C ASP A 38 -5.29 -13.45 -17.57
N THR A 39 -4.69 -12.83 -16.56
CA THR A 39 -4.98 -13.12 -15.14
C THR A 39 -5.76 -12.01 -14.47
N TRP A 40 -5.38 -10.76 -14.70
CA TRP A 40 -5.96 -9.61 -14.03
C TRP A 40 -7.24 -9.12 -14.74
N GLU A 41 -8.30 -8.93 -13.99
CA GLU A 41 -9.45 -8.12 -14.41
C GLU A 41 -9.02 -6.65 -14.45
N ILE A 42 -8.96 -6.07 -15.64
CA ILE A 42 -8.55 -4.68 -15.83
C ILE A 42 -9.75 -3.76 -15.56
N ARG A 43 -9.68 -2.99 -14.49
CA ARG A 43 -10.66 -1.95 -14.16
C ARG A 43 -10.11 -0.59 -14.56
N LYS A 44 -10.60 -0.09 -15.69
CA LYS A 44 -10.24 1.24 -16.17
C LYS A 44 -10.71 2.31 -15.20
N VAL A 45 -9.82 3.27 -14.94
CA VAL A 45 -10.10 4.44 -14.11
C VAL A 45 -9.85 5.71 -14.90
N GLU A 46 -10.52 6.78 -14.53
CA GLU A 46 -10.31 8.07 -15.14
C GLU A 46 -8.87 8.55 -14.92
N PRO A 47 -8.17 9.04 -15.95
CA PRO A 47 -6.76 9.47 -15.84
C PRO A 47 -6.57 10.68 -14.92
N LYS A 48 -7.63 11.42 -14.64
CA LYS A 48 -7.62 12.59 -13.74
C LYS A 48 -8.73 12.46 -12.70
N MET A 49 -8.34 12.24 -11.46
CA MET A 49 -9.26 12.23 -10.33
C MET A 49 -9.22 13.56 -9.61
N VAL A 50 -10.41 14.14 -9.38
CA VAL A 50 -10.57 15.34 -8.54
C VAL A 50 -10.98 14.90 -7.13
N TYR A 51 -10.24 15.33 -6.13
CA TYR A 51 -10.56 15.11 -4.72
C TYR A 51 -10.46 16.43 -3.95
N LYS A 52 -11.56 16.84 -3.31
CA LYS A 52 -11.65 18.13 -2.61
C LYS A 52 -11.11 19.30 -3.45
N GLU A 53 -11.63 19.44 -4.67
CA GLU A 53 -11.30 20.51 -5.62
C GLU A 53 -9.86 20.50 -6.15
N ARG A 54 -9.09 19.45 -5.88
CA ARG A 54 -7.71 19.27 -6.36
C ARG A 54 -7.62 18.08 -7.31
N ILE A 55 -6.92 18.27 -8.43
CA ILE A 55 -6.55 17.15 -9.30
C ILE A 55 -5.42 16.40 -8.59
N LEU A 56 -5.64 15.11 -8.35
CA LEU A 56 -4.62 14.24 -7.78
C LEU A 56 -3.53 13.92 -8.81
N SER A 57 -2.28 13.93 -8.38
CA SER A 57 -1.21 13.34 -9.19
C SER A 57 -1.47 11.84 -9.40
N PRO A 58 -0.94 11.21 -10.48
CA PRO A 58 -1.09 9.78 -10.72
C PRO A 58 -0.73 8.92 -9.49
N ARG A 59 0.34 9.30 -8.80
CA ARG A 59 0.76 8.65 -7.54
C ARG A 59 -0.32 8.75 -6.46
N ARG A 60 -0.90 9.93 -6.23
CA ARG A 60 -1.94 10.11 -5.23
C ARG A 60 -3.23 9.39 -5.62
N GLN A 61 -3.55 9.39 -6.90
CA GLN A 61 -4.69 8.67 -7.42
C GLN A 61 -4.53 7.15 -7.24
N SER A 62 -3.35 6.59 -7.52
CA SER A 62 -3.11 5.15 -7.27
C SER A 62 -3.29 4.79 -5.80
N ARG A 63 -2.90 5.68 -4.88
CA ARG A 63 -3.10 5.46 -3.43
C ARG A 63 -4.55 5.54 -2.99
N TYR A 64 -5.41 6.27 -3.72
CA TYR A 64 -6.84 6.22 -3.47
C TYR A 64 -7.40 4.80 -3.57
N TYR A 65 -7.10 4.09 -4.63
CA TYR A 65 -7.53 2.69 -4.81
C TYR A 65 -6.83 1.73 -3.83
N LYS A 66 -5.55 1.95 -3.56
CA LYS A 66 -4.78 1.16 -2.58
C LYS A 66 -5.36 1.26 -1.17
N LEU A 67 -5.80 2.45 -0.75
CA LEU A 67 -6.20 2.76 0.62
C LEU A 67 -7.70 2.59 0.87
N HIS A 68 -8.52 2.38 -0.15
CA HIS A 68 -9.97 2.19 0.00
C HIS A 68 -10.47 0.88 -0.59
N PRO A 69 -9.87 -0.30 -0.29
CA PRO A 69 -10.38 -1.56 -0.84
C PRO A 69 -11.83 -1.80 -0.48
N HIS A 70 -12.28 -1.38 0.70
CA HIS A 70 -13.66 -1.50 1.20
C HIS A 70 -14.71 -0.78 0.35
N ARG A 71 -14.31 0.14 -0.52
CA ARG A 71 -15.20 0.82 -1.47
C ARG A 71 -15.42 0.03 -2.76
N PHE A 72 -14.61 -1.00 -3.00
CA PHE A 72 -14.58 -1.76 -4.25
C PHE A 72 -14.81 -3.25 -4.07
N PHE A 73 -14.60 -3.76 -2.84
CA PHE A 73 -14.63 -5.19 -2.53
C PHE A 73 -15.31 -5.43 -1.18
N GLU A 74 -16.16 -6.46 -1.14
CA GLU A 74 -16.88 -6.85 0.09
C GLU A 74 -16.08 -7.85 0.94
N GLY A 75 -15.20 -8.63 0.32
CA GLY A 75 -14.42 -9.70 0.96
C GLY A 75 -13.04 -9.27 1.43
N PRO A 76 -12.26 -10.23 1.97
CA PRO A 76 -10.87 -9.98 2.32
C PRO A 76 -10.04 -9.60 1.09
N THR A 77 -9.05 -8.74 1.30
CA THR A 77 -8.23 -8.22 0.21
C THR A 77 -6.74 -8.40 0.46
N LEU A 78 -5.98 -8.63 -0.62
CA LEU A 78 -4.53 -8.62 -0.64
C LEU A 78 -4.06 -7.57 -1.67
N TYR A 79 -3.63 -6.40 -1.19
CA TYR A 79 -2.96 -5.43 -2.04
C TYR A 79 -1.53 -5.86 -2.32
N VAL A 80 -1.08 -5.69 -3.55
CA VAL A 80 0.29 -5.97 -3.98
C VAL A 80 0.74 -4.87 -4.92
N ASP A 81 1.92 -4.27 -4.70
CA ASP A 81 2.50 -3.35 -5.67
C ASP A 81 2.72 -4.06 -7.02
N ALA A 82 2.45 -3.38 -8.15
CA ALA A 82 2.41 -3.99 -9.48
C ALA A 82 3.74 -4.64 -9.93
N ASN A 83 4.85 -4.20 -9.35
CA ASN A 83 6.19 -4.73 -9.62
C ASN A 83 6.57 -5.94 -8.73
N ILE A 84 5.60 -6.56 -8.05
CA ILE A 84 5.80 -7.76 -7.25
C ILE A 84 5.13 -8.95 -7.94
N VAL A 85 5.89 -10.03 -8.15
CA VAL A 85 5.36 -11.27 -8.73
C VAL A 85 4.80 -12.15 -7.62
N LEU A 86 3.49 -12.42 -7.67
CA LEU A 86 2.85 -13.43 -6.84
C LEU A 86 3.02 -14.81 -7.47
N ARG A 87 3.49 -15.78 -6.69
CA ARG A 87 3.63 -17.20 -7.06
C ARG A 87 2.60 -18.08 -6.39
N GLY A 88 1.89 -17.54 -5.44
CA GLY A 88 0.86 -18.17 -4.63
C GLY A 88 0.20 -17.16 -3.72
N LEU A 89 -0.55 -17.62 -2.75
CA LEU A 89 -1.13 -16.78 -1.70
C LEU A 89 -0.37 -16.94 -0.39
N PRO A 90 -0.32 -15.90 0.44
CA PRO A 90 0.24 -16.05 1.78
C PRO A 90 -0.59 -17.06 2.57
N PRO A 91 0.05 -17.95 3.35
CA PRO A 91 -0.66 -18.81 4.29
C PRO A 91 -1.33 -17.96 5.38
N ASP A 92 -2.40 -18.47 5.96
CA ASP A 92 -3.09 -17.88 7.13
C ASP A 92 -3.58 -16.44 6.91
N CYS A 93 -4.15 -16.18 5.73
CA CYS A 93 -4.87 -14.95 5.44
C CYS A 93 -6.35 -15.10 5.80
N THR A 94 -6.68 -15.44 7.04
CA THR A 94 -8.08 -15.53 7.50
C THR A 94 -8.20 -15.06 8.95
N GLY A 95 -9.27 -14.32 9.23
CA GLY A 95 -9.72 -14.02 10.59
C GLY A 95 -8.89 -13.01 11.40
N HIS A 96 -8.15 -12.09 10.76
CA HIS A 96 -7.19 -11.28 11.52
C HIS A 96 -6.89 -9.89 10.93
N GLY A 97 -7.81 -8.97 10.96
CA GLY A 97 -7.53 -7.55 10.72
C GLY A 97 -6.56 -7.25 9.56
N MET A 98 -5.44 -6.59 9.86
CA MET A 98 -4.40 -6.26 8.87
C MET A 98 -3.13 -7.08 9.09
N LYS A 99 -2.52 -7.58 7.98
CA LYS A 99 -1.23 -8.29 8.00
C LYS A 99 -0.22 -7.59 7.08
N LEU A 100 0.97 -7.33 7.60
CA LEU A 100 2.03 -6.56 6.93
C LEU A 100 3.39 -7.26 7.06
N PHE A 101 4.32 -6.90 6.19
CA PHE A 101 5.74 -7.21 6.41
C PHE A 101 6.40 -6.18 7.31
N SER A 102 7.31 -6.62 8.18
CA SER A 102 8.26 -5.70 8.81
C SER A 102 9.14 -5.05 7.73
N HIS A 103 9.47 -3.77 7.90
CA HIS A 103 10.34 -3.10 6.94
C HIS A 103 11.75 -3.70 6.94
N PRO A 104 12.31 -4.06 5.77
CA PRO A 104 13.54 -4.87 5.69
C PRO A 104 14.78 -4.16 6.22
N ARG A 105 14.81 -2.83 6.15
CA ARG A 105 15.97 -2.03 6.55
C ARG A 105 16.05 -1.76 8.06
N LYS A 106 15.15 -2.32 8.87
CA LYS A 106 15.08 -2.08 10.32
C LYS A 106 15.26 -0.61 10.69
N CYS A 107 14.75 0.29 9.84
CA CYS A 107 14.77 1.73 10.09
C CYS A 107 13.47 2.14 10.79
N ASN A 108 13.52 3.31 11.40
CA ASN A 108 12.34 3.96 11.96
C ASN A 108 11.69 4.91 10.92
N ILE A 109 10.55 5.46 11.27
CA ILE A 109 9.80 6.39 10.43
C ILE A 109 10.61 7.63 10.03
N TYR A 110 11.49 8.11 10.91
CA TYR A 110 12.32 9.30 10.69
C TYR A 110 13.39 9.07 9.62
N LYS A 111 14.06 7.92 9.68
CA LYS A 111 15.00 7.49 8.63
C LYS A 111 14.27 7.24 7.30
N GLU A 112 13.06 6.66 7.36
CA GLU A 112 12.24 6.48 6.16
C GLU A 112 11.88 7.82 5.53
N ALA A 113 11.53 8.85 6.32
CA ALA A 113 11.23 10.19 5.81
C ALA A 113 12.42 10.80 5.06
N ILE A 114 13.63 10.68 5.61
CA ILE A 114 14.87 11.17 4.97
C ILE A 114 15.17 10.42 3.66
N LEU A 115 15.03 9.09 3.67
CA LEU A 115 15.36 8.25 2.50
C LEU A 115 14.31 8.32 1.39
N ALA A 116 13.06 8.59 1.75
CA ALA A 116 11.93 8.62 0.82
C ALA A 116 11.71 10.01 0.22
N GLY A 117 12.10 11.08 0.92
CA GLY A 117 11.91 12.45 0.46
C GLY A 117 12.41 12.71 -0.95
N PRO A 118 13.64 12.28 -1.33
CA PRO A 118 14.17 12.45 -2.69
C PRO A 118 13.42 11.67 -3.79
N ARG A 119 12.58 10.71 -3.42
CA ARG A 119 11.81 9.85 -4.34
C ARG A 119 10.35 10.26 -4.47
N GLY A 120 9.95 11.33 -3.80
CA GLY A 120 8.60 11.86 -3.81
C GLY A 120 8.27 12.72 -5.02
N ASP A 121 7.04 13.23 -5.06
CA ASP A 121 6.64 14.29 -5.97
C ASP A 121 7.42 15.58 -5.63
N GLU A 122 7.52 16.51 -6.59
CA GLU A 122 8.20 17.80 -6.38
C GLU A 122 7.75 18.47 -5.07
N GLY A 123 8.72 18.81 -4.20
CA GLY A 123 8.46 19.40 -2.88
C GLY A 123 8.23 18.41 -1.74
N ASP A 124 8.18 17.10 -2.00
CA ASP A 124 7.85 16.10 -0.98
C ASP A 124 8.95 15.89 0.07
N ILE A 125 10.22 16.22 -0.23
CA ILE A 125 11.33 16.17 0.74
C ILE A 125 11.00 16.98 2.00
N ASN A 126 10.58 18.21 1.81
CA ASN A 126 10.22 19.09 2.92
C ASN A 126 8.94 18.65 3.63
N HIS A 127 8.01 18.02 2.89
CA HIS A 127 6.80 17.48 3.46
C HIS A 127 7.06 16.23 4.30
N CYS A 128 7.91 15.31 3.84
CA CYS A 128 8.29 14.13 4.62
C CYS A 128 9.01 14.51 5.92
N GLY A 129 9.92 15.49 5.88
CA GLY A 129 10.61 16.01 7.06
C GLY A 129 9.62 16.62 8.06
N ARG A 130 8.83 17.61 7.66
CA ARG A 130 7.81 18.23 8.52
C ARG A 130 6.80 17.22 9.07
N GLN A 131 6.46 16.20 8.30
CA GLN A 131 5.55 15.14 8.75
C GLN A 131 6.18 14.29 9.86
N SER A 132 7.45 13.92 9.72
CA SER A 132 8.16 13.17 10.75
C SER A 132 8.37 14.00 12.03
N ASP A 133 8.67 15.30 11.91
CA ASP A 133 8.78 16.21 13.03
C ASP A 133 7.43 16.34 13.78
N ALA A 134 6.34 16.46 13.06
CA ALA A 134 5.01 16.48 13.66
C ALA A 134 4.71 15.18 14.45
N TYR A 135 5.09 14.02 13.92
CA TYR A 135 4.92 12.74 14.62
C TYR A 135 5.79 12.63 15.88
N THR A 136 6.99 13.21 15.85
CA THR A 136 7.83 13.33 17.05
C THR A 136 7.15 14.19 18.13
N LEU A 137 6.59 15.33 17.72
CA LEU A 137 5.88 16.23 18.64
C LEU A 137 4.62 15.59 19.24
N LEU A 138 3.99 14.67 18.50
CA LEU A 138 2.85 13.87 18.98
C LEU A 138 3.28 12.69 19.86
N GLY A 139 4.58 12.49 20.09
CA GLY A 139 5.13 11.48 21.00
C GLY A 139 5.43 10.12 20.38
N MET A 140 5.40 9.97 19.05
CA MET A 140 5.76 8.70 18.42
C MET A 140 7.23 8.36 18.72
N PRO A 141 7.52 7.19 19.35
CA PRO A 141 8.88 6.84 19.74
C PRO A 141 9.76 6.50 18.53
N LEU A 142 11.07 6.76 18.67
CA LEU A 142 12.06 6.46 17.63
C LEU A 142 12.15 4.96 17.31
N GLU A 143 11.87 4.11 18.30
CA GLU A 143 11.93 2.65 18.18
C GLU A 143 10.62 2.02 17.69
N ALA A 144 9.61 2.84 17.37
CA ALA A 144 8.34 2.32 16.85
C ALA A 144 8.58 1.43 15.62
N PRO A 145 7.97 0.23 15.57
CA PRO A 145 8.14 -0.69 14.45
C PRO A 145 7.78 -0.04 13.13
N LEU A 146 8.59 -0.27 12.09
CA LEU A 146 8.30 0.16 10.74
C LEU A 146 7.78 -1.03 9.91
N PHE A 147 6.59 -0.86 9.31
CA PHE A 147 5.98 -1.83 8.42
C PHE A 147 6.07 -1.36 6.96
N ALA A 148 6.16 -2.33 6.06
CA ALA A 148 6.19 -2.08 4.61
C ALA A 148 4.79 -2.14 4.01
N GLY A 149 4.44 -1.13 3.21
CA GLY A 149 3.13 -1.02 2.59
C GLY A 149 3.01 -1.60 1.18
N ALA A 150 4.00 -2.36 0.69
CA ALA A 150 3.97 -2.89 -0.68
C ALA A 150 3.10 -4.15 -0.84
N ILE A 151 2.87 -4.90 0.24
CA ILE A 151 1.92 -6.01 0.32
C ILE A 151 1.12 -5.83 1.60
N ILE A 152 -0.21 -5.82 1.48
CA ILE A 152 -1.13 -5.55 2.59
C ILE A 152 -2.30 -6.50 2.51
N TYR A 153 -2.44 -7.39 3.48
CA TYR A 153 -3.66 -8.16 3.66
C TYR A 153 -4.63 -7.42 4.61
N ARG A 154 -5.92 -7.45 4.30
CA ARG A 154 -6.98 -6.83 5.10
C ARG A 154 -8.22 -7.71 5.18
N GLU A 155 -8.77 -7.84 6.38
CA GLU A 155 -10.12 -8.37 6.59
C GLU A 155 -11.17 -7.25 6.46
N PRO A 156 -12.37 -7.54 5.94
CA PRO A 156 -13.44 -6.56 5.76
C PRO A 156 -14.18 -6.30 7.08
N THR A 157 -13.53 -5.63 8.02
CA THR A 157 -14.13 -5.26 9.32
C THR A 157 -14.37 -3.75 9.39
N THR A 158 -15.36 -3.32 10.18
CA THR A 158 -15.62 -1.90 10.41
C THR A 158 -14.38 -1.19 10.94
N GLN A 159 -13.61 -1.81 11.84
CA GLN A 159 -12.38 -1.25 12.36
C GLN A 159 -11.33 -1.03 11.25
N GLN A 160 -11.20 -2.00 10.32
CA GLN A 160 -10.31 -1.87 9.16
C GLN A 160 -10.75 -0.73 8.24
N PHE A 161 -12.05 -0.60 7.98
CA PHE A 161 -12.58 0.48 7.14
C PHE A 161 -12.29 1.85 7.76
N MET A 162 -12.50 2.01 9.07
CA MET A 162 -12.18 3.24 9.79
C MET A 162 -10.68 3.56 9.73
N PHE A 163 -9.81 2.55 9.85
CA PHE A 163 -8.36 2.71 9.70
C PHE A 163 -7.98 3.18 8.29
N ASP A 164 -8.52 2.55 7.25
CA ASP A 164 -8.25 2.88 5.85
C ASP A 164 -8.70 4.31 5.50
N GLU A 165 -9.88 4.76 5.98
CA GLU A 165 -10.35 6.13 5.83
C GLU A 165 -9.45 7.14 6.58
N ALA A 166 -9.02 6.80 7.78
CA ALA A 166 -8.04 7.62 8.53
C ALA A 166 -6.72 7.71 7.77
N TRP A 167 -6.22 6.59 7.25
CA TRP A 167 -4.98 6.57 6.46
C TRP A 167 -5.09 7.45 5.22
N TRP A 168 -6.19 7.37 4.48
CA TRP A 168 -6.42 8.25 3.34
C TRP A 168 -6.49 9.73 3.77
N ARG A 169 -7.18 10.04 4.86
CA ARG A 169 -7.28 11.42 5.38
C ARG A 169 -5.90 12.03 5.64
N PHE A 170 -5.02 11.29 6.31
CA PHE A 170 -3.65 11.74 6.58
C PHE A 170 -2.83 11.85 5.29
N TYR A 171 -2.94 10.85 4.42
CA TYR A 171 -2.22 10.82 3.16
C TYR A 171 -2.66 11.94 2.19
N SER A 172 -3.95 12.19 2.06
CA SER A 172 -4.47 13.18 1.12
C SER A 172 -4.10 14.62 1.45
N THR A 173 -3.78 14.91 2.71
CA THR A 173 -3.39 16.24 3.20
C THR A 173 -1.91 16.35 3.57
N GLY A 174 -1.21 15.23 3.74
CA GLY A 174 0.19 15.16 4.14
C GLY A 174 1.14 14.88 2.98
N SER A 175 2.31 14.32 3.33
CA SER A 175 3.32 13.91 2.35
C SER A 175 2.81 12.81 1.41
N ALA A 176 3.37 12.72 0.21
CA ALA A 176 3.01 11.67 -0.76
C ALA A 176 3.62 10.29 -0.43
N ARG A 177 4.23 10.15 0.75
CA ARG A 177 4.77 8.88 1.24
C ARG A 177 3.76 8.17 2.15
N ASP A 178 2.93 7.30 1.57
CA ASP A 178 1.87 6.55 2.27
C ASP A 178 2.36 5.75 3.49
N GLN A 179 3.59 5.23 3.43
CA GLN A 179 4.19 4.43 4.50
C GLN A 179 4.44 5.22 5.79
N LEU A 180 4.70 6.53 5.73
CA LEU A 180 4.85 7.36 6.93
C LEU A 180 3.53 7.41 7.70
N HIS A 181 2.44 7.68 6.99
CA HIS A 181 1.10 7.77 7.58
C HIS A 181 0.61 6.42 8.12
N LEU A 182 0.89 5.32 7.38
CA LEU A 182 0.57 3.96 7.84
C LEU A 182 1.17 3.69 9.23
N ASN A 183 2.46 3.91 9.36
CA ASN A 183 3.17 3.55 10.59
C ASN A 183 2.82 4.47 11.76
N PHE A 184 2.60 5.75 11.49
CA PHE A 184 2.07 6.66 12.51
C PHE A 184 0.70 6.21 13.03
N LEU A 185 -0.24 5.91 12.13
CA LEU A 185 -1.60 5.49 12.52
C LEU A 185 -1.62 4.15 13.24
N ILE A 186 -0.77 3.20 12.86
CA ILE A 186 -0.64 1.93 13.60
C ILE A 186 -0.24 2.20 15.04
N TRP A 187 0.72 3.10 15.27
CA TRP A 187 1.16 3.47 16.62
C TRP A 187 0.08 4.29 17.36
N GLU A 188 -0.41 5.37 16.77
CA GLU A 188 -1.36 6.30 17.37
C GLU A 188 -2.67 5.63 17.80
N LEU A 189 -3.20 4.75 16.95
CA LEU A 189 -4.45 4.03 17.22
C LEU A 189 -4.23 2.71 17.95
N ASN A 190 -2.99 2.37 18.30
CA ASN A 190 -2.62 1.05 18.81
C ASN A 190 -3.26 -0.06 17.97
N TYR A 191 -3.21 0.10 16.63
CA TYR A 191 -3.93 -0.76 15.71
C TYR A 191 -3.29 -2.16 15.65
N PRO A 192 -4.06 -3.25 15.83
CA PRO A 192 -3.50 -4.59 15.87
C PRO A 192 -2.99 -5.03 14.50
N ILE A 193 -1.68 -5.23 14.40
CA ILE A 193 -1.02 -5.72 13.18
C ILE A 193 -0.48 -7.12 13.40
N ARG A 194 -0.73 -8.01 12.45
CA ARG A 194 0.01 -9.26 12.31
C ARG A 194 1.14 -9.11 11.30
N ARG A 195 2.17 -9.91 11.46
CA ARG A 195 3.33 -9.90 10.58
C ARG A 195 3.30 -11.13 9.67
N PHE A 196 3.71 -10.93 8.43
CA PHE A 196 4.11 -12.04 7.58
C PHE A 196 5.48 -12.57 8.05
N ASP A 197 5.67 -13.89 8.02
CA ASP A 197 6.87 -14.54 8.58
C ASP A 197 8.13 -14.35 7.75
N TYR A 198 8.01 -13.98 6.47
CA TYR A 198 9.11 -13.84 5.53
C TYR A 198 9.55 -12.39 5.36
N THR A 199 10.53 -12.17 4.48
CA THR A 199 10.92 -10.80 4.10
C THR A 199 10.04 -10.30 2.96
N ILE A 200 9.86 -8.96 2.88
CA ILE A 200 9.11 -8.32 1.78
C ILE A 200 9.76 -8.57 0.40
N PHE A 201 11.05 -8.91 0.33
CA PHE A 201 11.73 -9.15 -0.94
C PHE A 201 11.48 -10.54 -1.50
N LYS A 202 11.26 -11.53 -0.64
CA LYS A 202 11.09 -12.92 -1.05
C LYS A 202 10.39 -13.76 0.01
N SER A 203 9.44 -14.56 -0.45
CA SER A 203 8.82 -15.65 0.30
C SER A 203 8.55 -16.83 -0.65
N PRO A 204 8.04 -17.98 -0.18
CA PRO A 204 7.56 -19.05 -1.06
C PRO A 204 6.47 -18.60 -2.04
N TRP A 205 5.67 -17.61 -1.68
CA TRP A 205 4.48 -17.19 -2.42
C TRP A 205 4.65 -15.84 -3.16
N HIS A 206 5.78 -15.12 -2.99
CA HIS A 206 6.06 -13.90 -3.77
C HIS A 206 7.56 -13.68 -4.00
N LYS A 207 7.86 -12.85 -4.99
CA LYS A 207 9.21 -12.33 -5.26
C LYS A 207 9.09 -10.87 -5.69
N TRP A 208 9.85 -10.01 -5.05
CA TRP A 208 10.04 -8.63 -5.50
C TRP A 208 11.33 -8.56 -6.33
N PRO A 209 11.25 -8.43 -7.66
CA PRO A 209 12.44 -8.20 -8.46
C PRO A 209 12.98 -6.81 -8.14
N LEU A 210 14.20 -6.75 -7.60
CA LEU A 210 14.83 -5.49 -7.19
C LEU A 210 15.35 -4.63 -8.37
N ASN A 211 15.09 -5.04 -9.60
CA ASN A 211 15.46 -4.28 -10.79
C ASN A 211 14.45 -3.14 -11.02
N HIS A 212 14.61 -2.09 -10.25
CA HIS A 212 14.05 -0.80 -10.66
C HIS A 212 14.92 -0.26 -11.79
N LYS A 213 14.37 -0.20 -13.02
CA LYS A 213 14.94 0.60 -14.08
C LYS A 213 14.87 2.06 -13.70
#